data_54a13aceea7786c8b1d5041339785dfa
#
_entry.id   54a13aceea7786c8b1d5041339785dfa
#
_cell.length_a   1.000
_cell.length_b   1.000
_cell.length_c   1.000
_cell.angle_alpha   90.00
_cell.angle_beta   90.00
_cell.angle_gamma   90.00
#
_symmetry.space_group_name_H-M   'P 1'
#
loop_
_entity.id
_entity.type
_entity.pdbx_description
1 polymer ?
#
loop_
_entity_poly.entity_id
_entity_poly.type
_entity_poly.pdbx_seq_one_letter_code
_entity_poly.pdbx_strand_id
1 'polypeptide(L)'
;MAATIFIAMVVLLLLGFPMMIPLIVGAFIGFFTMFGGMGQMETMVQQMLAGIRPASLIAVPMFIFAADIMTRGQSAGRLIDLVMAFVGHVRGGLAISTAAACTLFGAVSGSTQATVVAVGSPLRPRMLKAGYKDSFILALIVNASDIAFLIPPSIGMIIYGVVSNTSIAELFIACIGPGLLILVLFSIYSYIYALRNNVPTEERATWSERGKALLAALWPMGFPVIIIGGIYGGVFSPTEAAAACVLYALLLEVVVFRSITVGEVYQTAKSTGLITAVVFILVGAGAAFSWVISFAQVPQAILGAIGITEMGPIGVLFVISIAFFVGCMFVDPIVVILVLVPIFAPVVDAVGLDPVLVGVIITLQVAIGSATPPFGCDIFTAIAVFKRPYIEVIRGTPPFILILMGVAVALIFFPQIALFARDLAFR
;
A
#
# COMPACT_ATOMS: atom_id res chain seq x y z
N MET A 1 -0.36 -9.73 -32.15
CA MET A 1 -1.33 -9.16 -31.22
C MET A 1 -0.68 -8.79 -29.88
N ALA A 2 -0.18 -9.72 -29.06
CA ALA A 2 0.42 -9.39 -27.76
C ALA A 2 1.55 -8.35 -27.86
N ALA A 3 2.48 -8.51 -28.80
CA ALA A 3 3.55 -7.53 -29.03
C ALA A 3 3.01 -6.15 -29.43
N THR A 4 1.97 -6.08 -30.27
CA THR A 4 1.35 -4.82 -30.69
C THR A 4 0.71 -4.10 -29.50
N ILE A 5 -0.01 -4.84 -28.63
CA ILE A 5 -0.61 -4.31 -27.40
C ILE A 5 0.49 -3.75 -26.48
N PHE A 6 1.53 -4.55 -26.24
CA PHE A 6 2.63 -4.16 -25.35
C PHE A 6 3.38 -2.93 -25.87
N ILE A 7 3.71 -2.89 -27.17
CA ILE A 7 4.37 -1.73 -27.80
C ILE A 7 3.49 -0.48 -27.69
N ALA A 8 2.19 -0.60 -28.01
CA ALA A 8 1.27 0.54 -27.90
C ALA A 8 1.19 1.07 -26.45
N MET A 9 1.11 0.19 -25.47
CA MET A 9 1.11 0.57 -24.06
C MET A 9 2.39 1.30 -23.66
N VAL A 10 3.56 0.76 -24.02
CA VAL A 10 4.86 1.37 -23.69
C VAL A 10 4.99 2.73 -24.38
N VAL A 11 4.63 2.85 -25.66
CA VAL A 11 4.67 4.13 -26.38
C VAL A 11 3.77 5.17 -25.72
N LEU A 12 2.54 4.81 -25.37
CA LEU A 12 1.62 5.74 -24.68
C LEU A 12 2.14 6.18 -23.31
N LEU A 13 2.76 5.25 -22.57
CA LEU A 13 3.41 5.59 -21.28
C LEU A 13 4.57 6.56 -21.46
N LEU A 14 5.43 6.32 -22.44
CA LEU A 14 6.57 7.20 -22.74
C LEU A 14 6.14 8.59 -23.23
N LEU A 15 4.97 8.67 -23.89
CA LEU A 15 4.35 9.94 -24.27
C LEU A 15 3.69 10.68 -23.08
N GLY A 16 3.68 10.08 -21.86
CA GLY A 16 3.16 10.71 -20.67
C GLY A 16 1.63 10.63 -20.51
N PHE A 17 0.97 9.74 -21.22
CA PHE A 17 -0.47 9.53 -21.03
C PHE A 17 -0.77 8.90 -19.65
N PRO A 18 -1.88 9.32 -18.99
CA PRO A 18 -2.35 8.68 -17.77
C PRO A 18 -2.56 7.19 -17.97
N MET A 19 -2.23 6.37 -16.97
CA MET A 19 -2.16 4.91 -17.05
C MET A 19 -3.46 4.23 -17.51
N MET A 20 -4.62 4.85 -17.28
CA MET A 20 -5.91 4.36 -17.78
C MET A 20 -5.97 4.27 -19.32
N ILE A 21 -5.30 5.21 -20.03
CA ILE A 21 -5.31 5.26 -21.49
C ILE A 21 -4.55 4.08 -22.12
N PRO A 22 -3.28 3.77 -21.73
CA PRO A 22 -2.61 2.56 -22.16
C PRO A 22 -3.42 1.28 -21.94
N LEU A 23 -4.08 1.13 -20.78
CA LEU A 23 -4.90 -0.05 -20.49
C LEU A 23 -6.13 -0.14 -21.39
N ILE A 24 -6.86 0.96 -21.57
CA ILE A 24 -8.05 1.00 -22.44
C ILE A 24 -7.65 0.76 -23.89
N VAL A 25 -6.58 1.39 -24.39
CA VAL A 25 -6.10 1.20 -25.75
C VAL A 25 -5.59 -0.22 -25.95
N GLY A 26 -4.89 -0.80 -24.99
CA GLY A 26 -4.45 -2.19 -25.02
C GLY A 26 -5.64 -3.16 -25.09
N ALA A 27 -6.66 -2.94 -24.26
CA ALA A 27 -7.91 -3.71 -24.32
C ALA A 27 -8.61 -3.53 -25.67
N PHE A 28 -8.74 -2.29 -26.15
CA PHE A 28 -9.36 -2.00 -27.46
C PHE A 28 -8.66 -2.70 -28.61
N ILE A 29 -7.32 -2.61 -28.70
CA ILE A 29 -6.55 -3.32 -29.74
C ILE A 29 -6.82 -4.83 -29.67
N GLY A 30 -6.83 -5.39 -28.45
CA GLY A 30 -7.12 -6.80 -28.26
C GLY A 30 -8.51 -7.19 -28.75
N PHE A 31 -9.56 -6.52 -28.29
CA PHE A 31 -10.94 -6.78 -28.74
C PHE A 31 -11.09 -6.62 -30.27
N PHE A 32 -10.52 -5.54 -30.82
CA PHE A 32 -10.59 -5.26 -32.25
C PHE A 32 -9.93 -6.35 -33.10
N THR A 33 -8.74 -6.80 -32.71
CA THR A 33 -7.98 -7.81 -33.45
C THR A 33 -8.53 -9.23 -33.30
N MET A 34 -9.10 -9.56 -32.13
CA MET A 34 -9.62 -10.91 -31.86
C MET A 34 -10.98 -11.14 -32.48
N PHE A 35 -11.82 -10.13 -32.53
CA PHE A 35 -13.21 -10.26 -32.98
C PHE A 35 -13.45 -9.63 -34.38
N GLY A 36 -12.39 -9.24 -35.07
CA GLY A 36 -12.46 -8.78 -36.45
C GLY A 36 -13.18 -7.45 -36.68
N GLY A 37 -13.13 -6.55 -35.68
CA GLY A 37 -13.69 -5.20 -35.81
C GLY A 37 -14.48 -4.71 -34.62
N MET A 38 -15.37 -3.75 -34.85
CA MET A 38 -16.12 -3.03 -33.79
C MET A 38 -17.29 -3.82 -33.17
N GLY A 39 -17.64 -4.98 -33.72
CA GLY A 39 -18.87 -5.72 -33.37
C GLY A 39 -18.94 -6.25 -31.92
N GLN A 40 -17.83 -6.27 -31.19
CA GLN A 40 -17.75 -6.76 -29.80
C GLN A 40 -17.27 -5.70 -28.81
N MET A 41 -17.32 -4.41 -29.17
CA MET A 41 -16.96 -3.32 -28.26
C MET A 41 -17.88 -3.23 -27.05
N GLU A 42 -19.12 -3.68 -27.18
CA GLU A 42 -20.04 -3.81 -26.07
C GLU A 42 -19.50 -4.77 -25.00
N THR A 43 -18.88 -5.88 -25.40
CA THR A 43 -18.24 -6.83 -24.48
C THR A 43 -17.08 -6.18 -23.71
N MET A 44 -16.28 -5.34 -24.34
CA MET A 44 -15.24 -4.58 -23.65
C MET A 44 -15.83 -3.70 -22.53
N VAL A 45 -16.90 -2.95 -22.83
CA VAL A 45 -17.59 -2.13 -21.83
C VAL A 45 -18.21 -2.98 -20.73
N GLN A 46 -18.81 -4.13 -21.08
CA GLN A 46 -19.35 -5.08 -20.10
C GLN A 46 -18.25 -5.60 -19.14
N GLN A 47 -17.05 -5.92 -19.66
CA GLN A 47 -15.93 -6.34 -18.83
C GLN A 47 -15.43 -5.21 -17.91
N MET A 48 -15.37 -3.97 -18.41
CA MET A 48 -15.06 -2.80 -17.58
C MET A 48 -16.07 -2.65 -16.42
N LEU A 49 -17.35 -2.75 -16.72
CA LEU A 49 -18.42 -2.66 -15.71
C LEU A 49 -18.40 -3.85 -14.75
N ALA A 50 -18.14 -5.06 -15.24
CA ALA A 50 -18.00 -6.25 -14.39
C ALA A 50 -16.85 -6.12 -13.39
N GLY A 51 -15.73 -5.54 -13.81
CA GLY A 51 -14.56 -5.33 -12.94
C GLY A 51 -14.81 -4.41 -11.75
N ILE A 52 -15.75 -3.46 -11.86
CA ILE A 52 -16.07 -2.51 -10.78
C ILE A 52 -17.30 -2.92 -9.94
N ARG A 53 -17.97 -4.03 -10.25
CA ARG A 53 -19.16 -4.52 -9.53
C ARG A 53 -18.88 -5.14 -8.16
N PRO A 54 -17.73 -5.77 -7.87
CA PRO A 54 -17.51 -6.42 -6.58
C PRO A 54 -17.78 -5.46 -5.42
N ALA A 55 -18.67 -5.86 -4.51
CA ALA A 55 -19.08 -5.04 -3.35
C ALA A 55 -17.89 -4.66 -2.45
N SER A 56 -16.86 -5.50 -2.40
CA SER A 56 -15.65 -5.25 -1.63
C SER A 56 -14.88 -3.99 -2.09
N LEU A 57 -15.03 -3.58 -3.36
CA LEU A 57 -14.41 -2.34 -3.85
C LEU A 57 -14.99 -1.07 -3.23
N ILE A 58 -16.22 -1.13 -2.69
CA ILE A 58 -16.85 0.00 -1.99
C ILE A 58 -16.05 0.35 -0.72
N ALA A 59 -15.33 -0.59 -0.13
CA ALA A 59 -14.44 -0.34 1.00
C ALA A 59 -13.32 0.66 0.65
N VAL A 60 -12.83 0.69 -0.59
CA VAL A 60 -11.72 1.56 -1.01
C VAL A 60 -12.06 3.05 -0.82
N PRO A 61 -13.12 3.62 -1.44
CA PRO A 61 -13.48 5.01 -1.22
C PRO A 61 -13.81 5.34 0.24
N MET A 62 -14.39 4.39 0.97
CA MET A 62 -14.72 4.61 2.38
C MET A 62 -13.47 4.72 3.24
N PHE A 63 -12.48 3.83 3.07
CA PHE A 63 -11.23 3.93 3.81
C PHE A 63 -10.44 5.18 3.42
N ILE A 64 -10.39 5.56 2.12
CA ILE A 64 -9.74 6.81 1.69
C ILE A 64 -10.41 8.01 2.37
N PHE A 65 -11.74 8.06 2.38
CA PHE A 65 -12.48 9.16 2.99
C PHE A 65 -12.25 9.25 4.51
N ALA A 66 -12.31 8.13 5.21
CA ALA A 66 -12.03 8.07 6.64
C ALA A 66 -10.61 8.54 6.96
N ALA A 67 -9.62 8.07 6.20
CA ALA A 67 -8.23 8.48 6.35
C ALA A 67 -8.00 9.97 6.08
N ASP A 68 -8.60 10.52 5.02
CA ASP A 68 -8.51 11.94 4.68
C ASP A 68 -9.10 12.82 5.79
N ILE A 69 -10.24 12.44 6.38
CA ILE A 69 -10.84 13.14 7.53
C ILE A 69 -9.88 13.13 8.71
N MET A 70 -9.32 11.97 9.06
CA MET A 70 -8.39 11.86 10.20
C MET A 70 -7.06 12.59 9.99
N THR A 71 -6.57 12.63 8.76
CA THR A 71 -5.34 13.34 8.40
C THR A 71 -5.50 14.86 8.54
N ARG A 72 -6.67 15.39 8.18
CA ARG A 72 -7.00 16.82 8.31
C ARG A 72 -7.33 17.20 9.74
N GLY A 73 -7.79 16.25 10.55
CA GLY A 73 -8.14 16.44 11.95
C GLY A 73 -6.95 16.33 12.90
N GLN A 74 -7.25 16.01 14.15
CA GLN A 74 -6.25 15.89 15.22
C GLN A 74 -5.74 14.46 15.42
N SER A 75 -6.40 13.46 14.84
CA SER A 75 -6.11 12.04 15.12
C SER A 75 -4.70 11.64 14.73
N ALA A 76 -4.23 12.04 13.54
CA ALA A 76 -2.86 11.72 13.10
C ALA A 76 -1.80 12.29 14.06
N GLY A 77 -1.95 13.55 14.48
CA GLY A 77 -1.04 14.18 15.45
C GLY A 77 -0.99 13.46 16.79
N ARG A 78 -2.15 13.03 17.32
CA ARG A 78 -2.25 12.31 18.58
C ARG A 78 -1.58 10.94 18.56
N LEU A 79 -1.65 10.23 17.42
CA LEU A 79 -0.93 8.96 17.23
C LEU A 79 0.59 9.18 17.21
N ILE A 80 1.06 10.24 16.55
CA ILE A 80 2.49 10.60 16.55
C ILE A 80 2.96 10.95 17.95
N ASP A 81 2.20 11.77 18.68
CA ASP A 81 2.56 12.19 20.04
C ASP A 81 2.56 11.00 21.02
N LEU A 82 1.68 10.02 20.85
CA LEU A 82 1.71 8.77 21.60
C LEU A 82 3.05 8.06 21.45
N VAL A 83 3.46 7.80 20.21
CA VAL A 83 4.72 7.07 19.95
C VAL A 83 5.91 7.86 20.47
N MET A 84 5.93 9.18 20.25
CA MET A 84 6.99 10.06 20.75
C MET A 84 7.11 10.04 22.26
N ALA A 85 6.00 10.05 23.00
CA ALA A 85 6.02 10.02 24.45
C ALA A 85 6.64 8.72 25.04
N PHE A 86 6.48 7.59 24.31
CA PHE A 86 6.99 6.30 24.78
C PHE A 86 8.38 5.97 24.27
N VAL A 87 8.72 6.36 23.06
CA VAL A 87 9.94 5.92 22.34
C VAL A 87 10.94 7.06 22.09
N GLY A 88 10.49 8.33 22.08
CA GLY A 88 11.30 9.49 21.69
C GLY A 88 12.61 9.64 22.45
N HIS A 89 12.65 9.23 23.72
CA HIS A 89 13.82 9.34 24.60
C HIS A 89 14.90 8.26 24.36
N VAL A 90 14.61 7.23 23.58
CA VAL A 90 15.59 6.18 23.23
C VAL A 90 16.57 6.72 22.19
N ARG A 91 17.79 6.18 22.13
CA ARG A 91 18.71 6.52 21.04
C ARG A 91 18.10 6.16 19.69
N GLY A 92 18.06 7.14 18.78
CA GLY A 92 17.31 6.98 17.53
C GLY A 92 15.78 7.10 17.69
N GLY A 93 15.31 7.50 18.86
CA GLY A 93 13.90 7.52 19.23
C GLY A 93 13.02 8.30 18.27
N LEU A 94 13.46 9.44 17.76
CA LEU A 94 12.73 10.18 16.71
C LEU A 94 12.57 9.37 15.42
N ALA A 95 13.61 8.67 14.98
CA ALA A 95 13.55 7.85 13.78
C ALA A 95 12.68 6.60 14.00
N ILE A 96 12.82 5.94 15.15
CA ILE A 96 11.96 4.80 15.53
C ILE A 96 10.50 5.25 15.66
N SER A 97 10.25 6.42 16.27
CA SER A 97 8.91 7.00 16.36
C SER A 97 8.33 7.34 15.00
N THR A 98 9.16 7.74 14.03
CA THR A 98 8.72 7.98 12.65
C THR A 98 8.24 6.68 11.99
N ALA A 99 9.01 5.60 12.10
CA ALA A 99 8.61 4.30 11.56
C ALA A 99 7.34 3.75 12.25
N ALA A 100 7.26 3.85 13.59
CA ALA A 100 6.08 3.43 14.34
C ALA A 100 4.85 4.31 14.06
N ALA A 101 5.03 5.62 13.85
CA ALA A 101 3.96 6.51 13.43
C ALA A 101 3.46 6.17 12.02
N CYS A 102 4.36 5.82 11.07
CA CYS A 102 3.97 5.32 9.75
C CYS A 102 3.14 4.03 9.87
N THR A 103 3.52 3.12 10.76
CA THR A 103 2.79 1.88 11.04
C THR A 103 1.38 2.16 11.58
N LEU A 104 1.27 3.00 12.61
CA LEU A 104 -0.02 3.34 13.22
C LEU A 104 -0.91 4.15 12.28
N PHE A 105 -0.34 5.08 11.52
CA PHE A 105 -1.09 5.85 10.54
C PHE A 105 -1.49 4.95 9.35
N GLY A 106 -0.66 3.98 8.98
CA GLY A 106 -0.98 2.94 8.01
C GLY A 106 -2.24 2.17 8.38
N ALA A 107 -2.40 1.82 9.67
CA ALA A 107 -3.60 1.17 10.19
C ALA A 107 -4.89 2.01 10.06
N VAL A 108 -4.79 3.21 9.55
CA VAL A 108 -5.91 4.12 9.27
C VAL A 108 -6.06 4.39 7.78
N SER A 109 -4.92 4.71 7.10
CA SER A 109 -4.94 5.22 5.74
C SER A 109 -4.84 4.15 4.65
N GLY A 110 -4.09 3.08 4.91
CA GLY A 110 -3.82 2.03 3.92
C GLY A 110 -3.12 2.50 2.65
N SER A 111 -2.47 3.69 2.69
CA SER A 111 -1.81 4.32 1.55
C SER A 111 -0.42 4.80 1.94
N THR A 112 0.59 4.41 1.17
CA THR A 112 1.98 4.83 1.37
C THR A 112 2.13 6.33 1.17
N GLN A 113 1.57 6.86 0.09
CA GLN A 113 1.64 8.28 -0.26
C GLN A 113 0.99 9.17 0.80
N ALA A 114 -0.20 8.80 1.30
CA ALA A 114 -0.87 9.52 2.38
C ALA A 114 -0.02 9.51 3.65
N THR A 115 0.65 8.40 3.94
CA THR A 115 1.53 8.24 5.10
C THR A 115 2.78 9.12 4.99
N VAL A 116 3.42 9.19 3.81
CA VAL A 116 4.54 10.11 3.55
C VAL A 116 4.16 11.55 3.90
N VAL A 117 2.96 11.98 3.49
CA VAL A 117 2.48 13.36 3.74
C VAL A 117 2.17 13.57 5.22
N ALA A 118 1.34 12.72 5.79
CA ALA A 118 0.77 12.90 7.14
C ALA A 118 1.81 12.77 8.25
N VAL A 119 2.73 11.82 8.11
CA VAL A 119 3.77 11.56 9.12
C VAL A 119 5.04 12.37 8.83
N GLY A 120 5.42 12.46 7.56
CA GLY A 120 6.65 13.15 7.18
C GLY A 120 6.60 14.66 7.40
N SER A 121 5.46 15.31 7.15
CA SER A 121 5.34 16.76 7.27
C SER A 121 5.63 17.27 8.70
N PRO A 122 5.07 16.70 9.77
CA PRO A 122 5.35 17.14 11.14
C PRO A 122 6.69 16.62 11.69
N LEU A 123 7.16 15.43 11.30
CA LEU A 123 8.33 14.81 11.90
C LEU A 123 9.65 15.23 11.25
N ARG A 124 9.68 15.47 9.94
CA ARG A 124 10.91 15.92 9.25
C ARG A 124 11.53 17.18 9.87
N PRO A 125 10.80 18.27 10.17
CA PRO A 125 11.38 19.44 10.83
C PRO A 125 11.94 19.15 12.24
N ARG A 126 11.28 18.26 12.99
CA ARG A 126 11.76 17.81 14.31
C ARG A 126 13.08 17.05 14.20
N MET A 127 13.16 16.10 13.26
CA MET A 127 14.37 15.31 13.03
C MET A 127 15.55 16.16 12.53
N LEU A 128 15.30 17.16 11.67
CA LEU A 128 16.33 18.10 11.21
C LEU A 128 16.90 18.89 12.40
N LYS A 129 16.03 19.40 13.27
CA LYS A 129 16.46 20.11 14.52
C LYS A 129 17.26 19.21 15.45
N ALA A 130 16.96 17.92 15.50
CA ALA A 130 17.69 16.94 16.30
C ALA A 130 19.02 16.49 15.62
N GLY A 131 19.38 17.03 14.46
CA GLY A 131 20.68 16.78 13.82
C GLY A 131 20.73 15.56 12.89
N TYR A 132 19.61 14.97 12.53
CA TYR A 132 19.59 13.93 11.49
C TYR A 132 19.88 14.54 10.11
N LYS A 133 20.60 13.79 9.25
CA LYS A 133 20.82 14.17 7.85
C LYS A 133 19.51 14.12 7.07
N ASP A 134 19.21 15.13 6.26
CA ASP A 134 17.95 15.22 5.51
C ASP A 134 17.73 14.01 4.59
N SER A 135 18.78 13.52 3.94
CA SER A 135 18.71 12.31 3.11
C SER A 135 18.31 11.04 3.88
N PHE A 136 18.74 10.90 5.14
CA PHE A 136 18.28 9.80 5.99
C PHE A 136 16.81 9.95 6.38
N ILE A 137 16.40 11.17 6.74
CA ILE A 137 15.02 11.47 7.13
C ILE A 137 14.05 11.15 5.99
N LEU A 138 14.37 11.66 4.78
CA LEU A 138 13.56 11.45 3.58
C LEU A 138 13.45 9.97 3.23
N ALA A 139 14.60 9.26 3.26
CA ALA A 139 14.63 7.83 3.00
C ALA A 139 13.83 7.03 4.04
N LEU A 140 13.96 7.37 5.33
CA LEU A 140 13.17 6.71 6.38
C LEU A 140 11.68 6.94 6.19
N ILE A 141 11.25 8.17 5.92
CA ILE A 141 9.82 8.49 5.73
C ILE A 141 9.26 7.73 4.52
N VAL A 142 9.96 7.76 3.38
CA VAL A 142 9.53 7.08 2.16
C VAL A 142 9.43 5.57 2.38
N ASN A 143 10.47 4.92 2.88
CA ASN A 143 10.45 3.46 3.05
C ASN A 143 9.63 2.98 4.26
N ALA A 144 9.54 3.78 5.35
CA ALA A 144 8.66 3.42 6.46
C ALA A 144 7.18 3.54 6.11
N SER A 145 6.83 4.38 5.12
CA SER A 145 5.46 4.44 4.62
C SER A 145 5.02 3.15 3.91
N ASP A 146 5.96 2.32 3.41
CA ASP A 146 5.67 1.01 2.83
C ASP A 146 4.98 0.08 3.84
N ILE A 147 5.28 0.24 5.14
CA ILE A 147 4.61 -0.52 6.20
C ILE A 147 3.10 -0.26 6.19
N ALA A 148 2.67 0.95 5.83
CA ALA A 148 1.26 1.30 5.73
C ALA A 148 0.50 0.46 4.69
N PHE A 149 1.19 -0.08 3.69
CA PHE A 149 0.58 -0.96 2.70
C PHE A 149 0.38 -2.40 3.21
N LEU A 150 1.09 -2.76 4.30
CA LEU A 150 1.02 -4.07 4.95
C LEU A 150 0.12 -4.07 6.19
N ILE A 151 -0.12 -2.93 6.82
CA ILE A 151 -1.00 -2.85 7.99
C ILE A 151 -2.43 -2.56 7.53
N PRO A 152 -3.44 -3.37 7.95
CA PRO A 152 -4.84 -3.13 7.56
C PRO A 152 -5.39 -1.80 8.11
N PRO A 153 -6.25 -1.15 7.30
CA PRO A 153 -6.69 -1.52 5.97
C PRO A 153 -5.68 -1.18 4.89
N SER A 154 -5.61 -1.96 3.81
CA SER A 154 -4.74 -1.67 2.68
C SER A 154 -5.51 -1.70 1.36
N ILE A 155 -5.41 -0.62 0.59
CA ILE A 155 -6.06 -0.51 -0.71
C ILE A 155 -5.52 -1.57 -1.67
N GLY A 156 -4.22 -1.82 -1.67
CA GLY A 156 -3.59 -2.83 -2.51
C GLY A 156 -4.08 -4.24 -2.23
N MET A 157 -4.25 -4.59 -0.94
CA MET A 157 -4.80 -5.90 -0.55
C MET A 157 -6.26 -6.07 -0.97
N ILE A 158 -7.08 -5.01 -0.87
CA ILE A 158 -8.47 -5.06 -1.32
C ILE A 158 -8.52 -5.33 -2.82
N ILE A 159 -7.71 -4.62 -3.61
CA ILE A 159 -7.65 -4.78 -5.07
C ILE A 159 -7.11 -6.17 -5.43
N TYR A 160 -6.04 -6.62 -4.78
CA TYR A 160 -5.51 -7.97 -4.99
C TYR A 160 -6.58 -9.02 -4.67
N GLY A 161 -7.24 -8.93 -3.51
CA GLY A 161 -8.27 -9.88 -3.10
C GLY A 161 -9.45 -9.96 -4.07
N VAL A 162 -9.86 -8.81 -4.63
CA VAL A 162 -10.92 -8.75 -5.64
C VAL A 162 -10.48 -9.40 -6.96
N VAL A 163 -9.25 -9.11 -7.43
CA VAL A 163 -8.75 -9.59 -8.73
C VAL A 163 -8.40 -11.08 -8.69
N SER A 164 -7.88 -11.56 -7.56
CA SER A 164 -7.49 -12.98 -7.35
C SER A 164 -8.57 -13.85 -6.72
N ASN A 165 -9.76 -13.28 -6.38
CA ASN A 165 -10.80 -13.94 -5.58
C ASN A 165 -10.29 -14.48 -4.23
N THR A 166 -9.31 -13.82 -3.62
CA THR A 166 -8.76 -14.17 -2.32
C THR A 166 -9.45 -13.42 -1.20
N SER A 167 -9.65 -14.05 -0.04
CA SER A 167 -10.26 -13.44 1.14
C SER A 167 -9.47 -12.20 1.61
N ILE A 168 -10.12 -11.03 1.57
CA ILE A 168 -9.51 -9.77 2.02
C ILE A 168 -9.25 -9.81 3.53
N ALA A 169 -10.11 -10.47 4.30
CA ALA A 169 -9.92 -10.62 5.75
C ALA A 169 -8.66 -11.43 6.08
N GLU A 170 -8.43 -12.54 5.36
CA GLU A 170 -7.23 -13.35 5.53
C GLU A 170 -5.96 -12.59 5.12
N LEU A 171 -6.02 -11.84 4.00
CA LEU A 171 -4.91 -10.98 3.56
C LEU A 171 -4.55 -9.94 4.62
N PHE A 172 -5.55 -9.29 5.21
CA PHE A 172 -5.35 -8.27 6.23
C PHE A 172 -4.59 -8.82 7.44
N ILE A 173 -4.97 -10.01 7.94
CA ILE A 173 -4.28 -10.58 9.09
C ILE A 173 -2.89 -11.11 8.76
N ALA A 174 -2.73 -11.72 7.58
CA ALA A 174 -1.46 -12.28 7.13
C ALA A 174 -0.36 -11.21 6.95
N CYS A 175 -0.73 -9.97 6.59
CA CYS A 175 0.22 -8.88 6.37
C CYS A 175 0.71 -8.21 7.67
N ILE A 176 0.02 -8.40 8.82
CA ILE A 176 0.43 -7.80 10.10
C ILE A 176 1.82 -8.28 10.52
N GLY A 177 2.08 -9.59 10.44
CA GLY A 177 3.36 -10.18 10.80
C GLY A 177 4.55 -9.55 10.05
N PRO A 178 4.55 -9.57 8.72
CA PRO A 178 5.56 -8.90 7.90
C PRO A 178 5.70 -7.40 8.20
N GLY A 179 4.59 -6.68 8.35
CA GLY A 179 4.61 -5.25 8.68
C GLY A 179 5.30 -4.95 10.01
N LEU A 180 5.01 -5.74 11.05
CA LEU A 180 5.66 -5.62 12.36
C LEU A 180 7.14 -6.01 12.30
N LEU A 181 7.50 -7.03 11.53
CA LEU A 181 8.89 -7.42 11.32
C LEU A 181 9.70 -6.28 10.69
N ILE A 182 9.15 -5.61 9.68
CA ILE A 182 9.79 -4.45 9.04
C ILE A 182 9.95 -3.31 10.05
N LEU A 183 8.93 -3.01 10.84
CA LEU A 183 9.01 -1.99 11.91
C LEU A 183 10.16 -2.27 12.88
N VAL A 184 10.31 -3.52 13.32
CA VAL A 184 11.40 -3.93 14.22
C VAL A 184 12.76 -3.73 13.55
N LEU A 185 12.92 -4.19 12.31
CA LEU A 185 14.19 -4.07 11.58
C LEU A 185 14.56 -2.60 11.30
N PHE A 186 13.58 -1.77 10.93
CA PHE A 186 13.79 -0.32 10.76
C PHE A 186 14.13 0.37 12.08
N SER A 187 13.54 -0.07 13.18
CA SER A 187 13.87 0.42 14.51
C SER A 187 15.31 0.08 14.90
N ILE A 188 15.74 -1.15 14.66
CA ILE A 188 17.14 -1.58 14.89
C ILE A 188 18.11 -0.76 14.02
N TYR A 189 17.81 -0.61 12.72
CA TYR A 189 18.65 0.19 11.82
C TYR A 189 18.71 1.66 12.26
N SER A 190 17.59 2.27 12.65
CA SER A 190 17.51 3.64 13.13
C SER A 190 18.31 3.85 14.44
N TYR A 191 18.27 2.89 15.34
CA TYR A 191 19.07 2.88 16.56
C TYR A 191 20.58 2.84 16.24
N ILE A 192 21.00 1.93 15.36
CA ILE A 192 22.40 1.80 14.91
C ILE A 192 22.87 3.09 14.22
N TYR A 193 22.02 3.65 13.35
CA TYR A 193 22.32 4.91 12.66
C TYR A 193 22.55 6.07 13.67
N ALA A 194 21.68 6.20 14.65
CA ALA A 194 21.79 7.24 15.67
C ALA A 194 23.05 7.07 16.54
N LEU A 195 23.44 5.83 16.85
CA LEU A 195 24.68 5.54 17.56
C LEU A 195 25.90 5.97 16.74
N ARG A 196 25.96 5.62 15.47
CA ARG A 196 27.11 5.91 14.59
C ARG A 196 27.26 7.39 14.26
N ASN A 197 26.15 8.14 14.23
CA ASN A 197 26.17 9.57 13.92
C ASN A 197 26.07 10.47 15.14
N ASN A 198 26.15 9.92 16.36
CA ASN A 198 26.07 10.65 17.64
C ASN A 198 24.83 11.58 17.71
N VAL A 199 23.70 11.12 17.21
CA VAL A 199 22.46 11.89 17.27
C VAL A 199 22.01 12.00 18.75
N PRO A 200 21.71 13.23 19.24
CA PRO A 200 21.26 13.41 20.62
C PRO A 200 19.88 12.75 20.85
N THR A 201 19.63 12.36 22.08
CA THR A 201 18.34 11.84 22.52
C THR A 201 17.45 12.98 22.99
N GLU A 202 16.14 12.84 22.84
CA GLU A 202 15.18 13.75 23.46
C GLU A 202 15.05 13.48 24.96
N GLU A 203 14.51 14.45 25.70
CA GLU A 203 14.20 14.27 27.11
C GLU A 203 13.11 13.21 27.29
N ARG A 204 13.23 12.46 28.37
CA ARG A 204 12.24 11.43 28.69
C ARG A 204 10.95 12.07 29.16
N ALA A 205 9.84 11.81 28.46
CA ALA A 205 8.52 12.23 28.87
C ALA A 205 8.17 11.67 30.25
N THR A 206 7.58 12.50 31.11
CA THR A 206 7.10 12.10 32.43
C THR A 206 5.94 11.09 32.31
N TRP A 207 5.69 10.34 33.37
CA TRP A 207 4.55 9.42 33.42
C TRP A 207 3.21 10.13 33.23
N SER A 208 3.09 11.38 33.67
CA SER A 208 1.91 12.21 33.45
C SER A 208 1.72 12.55 31.99
N GLU A 209 2.79 12.93 31.29
CA GLU A 209 2.74 13.21 29.84
C GLU A 209 2.43 11.96 29.03
N ARG A 210 3.03 10.82 29.37
CA ARG A 210 2.72 9.51 28.75
C ARG A 210 1.26 9.13 28.95
N GLY A 211 0.73 9.32 30.16
CA GLY A 211 -0.67 9.08 30.46
C GLY A 211 -1.61 9.97 29.65
N LYS A 212 -1.28 11.27 29.53
CA LYS A 212 -2.05 12.21 28.70
C LYS A 212 -2.00 11.84 27.22
N ALA A 213 -0.81 11.50 26.70
CA ALA A 213 -0.66 11.05 25.29
C ALA A 213 -1.45 9.78 25.02
N LEU A 214 -1.41 8.79 25.94
CA LEU A 214 -2.19 7.57 25.83
C LEU A 214 -3.71 7.85 25.80
N LEU A 215 -4.21 8.65 26.75
CA LEU A 215 -5.62 9.02 26.81
C LEU A 215 -6.07 9.79 25.57
N ALA A 216 -5.23 10.68 25.05
CA ALA A 216 -5.51 11.43 23.82
C ALA A 216 -5.55 10.52 22.58
N ALA A 217 -4.72 9.47 22.55
CA ALA A 217 -4.63 8.54 21.44
C ALA A 217 -5.65 7.38 21.49
N LEU A 218 -6.32 7.15 22.65
CA LEU A 218 -7.33 6.09 22.78
C LEU A 218 -8.42 6.21 21.70
N TRP A 219 -8.86 7.43 21.44
CA TRP A 219 -9.89 7.66 20.42
C TRP A 219 -9.40 7.33 19.01
N PRO A 220 -8.28 7.89 18.50
CA PRO A 220 -7.73 7.47 17.21
C PRO A 220 -7.45 5.96 17.10
N MET A 221 -7.02 5.31 18.18
CA MET A 221 -6.81 3.85 18.21
C MET A 221 -8.09 3.04 18.05
N GLY A 222 -9.26 3.65 18.17
CA GLY A 222 -10.54 3.01 17.82
C GLY A 222 -10.60 2.51 16.38
N PHE A 223 -9.86 3.12 15.45
CA PHE A 223 -9.80 2.68 14.06
C PHE A 223 -9.24 1.27 13.89
N PRO A 224 -7.98 1.00 14.31
CA PRO A 224 -7.46 -0.37 14.28
C PRO A 224 -8.36 -1.37 15.02
N VAL A 225 -9.01 -0.94 16.11
CA VAL A 225 -9.93 -1.81 16.85
C VAL A 225 -11.18 -2.13 16.06
N ILE A 226 -11.78 -1.18 15.35
CA ILE A 226 -12.94 -1.41 14.48
C ILE A 226 -12.56 -2.35 13.33
N ILE A 227 -11.43 -2.14 12.69
CA ILE A 227 -11.00 -2.92 11.54
C ILE A 227 -10.58 -4.32 11.99
N ILE A 228 -9.57 -4.40 12.86
CA ILE A 228 -9.01 -5.68 13.29
C ILE A 228 -10.02 -6.43 14.17
N GLY A 229 -10.53 -5.79 15.21
CA GLY A 229 -11.49 -6.42 16.12
C GLY A 229 -12.83 -6.74 15.47
N GLY A 230 -13.35 -5.85 14.62
CA GLY A 230 -14.63 -6.02 13.94
C GLY A 230 -14.61 -7.13 12.89
N ILE A 231 -13.56 -7.18 12.06
CA ILE A 231 -13.43 -8.18 10.99
C ILE A 231 -13.11 -9.56 11.60
N TYR A 232 -12.15 -9.64 12.53
CA TYR A 232 -11.76 -10.94 13.11
C TYR A 232 -12.70 -11.44 14.18
N GLY A 233 -13.45 -10.54 14.83
CA GLY A 233 -14.56 -10.91 15.69
C GLY A 233 -15.78 -11.41 14.92
N GLY A 234 -15.74 -11.43 13.57
CA GLY A 234 -16.86 -11.85 12.72
C GLY A 234 -18.07 -10.89 12.75
N VAL A 235 -17.87 -9.68 13.30
CA VAL A 235 -18.92 -8.66 13.44
C VAL A 235 -19.13 -7.91 12.14
N PHE A 236 -18.03 -7.63 11.41
CA PHE A 236 -18.03 -6.85 10.18
C PHE A 236 -17.33 -7.56 9.04
N SER A 237 -17.90 -7.48 7.85
CA SER A 237 -17.17 -7.64 6.60
C SER A 237 -16.22 -6.47 6.39
N PRO A 238 -15.20 -6.58 5.50
CA PRO A 238 -14.30 -5.46 5.19
C PRO A 238 -15.03 -4.18 4.75
N THR A 239 -16.16 -4.32 4.03
CA THR A 239 -16.96 -3.18 3.57
C THR A 239 -17.74 -2.52 4.71
N GLU A 240 -18.31 -3.32 5.61
CA GLU A 240 -18.98 -2.81 6.80
C GLU A 240 -18.00 -2.15 7.78
N ALA A 241 -16.81 -2.72 7.96
CA ALA A 241 -15.75 -2.10 8.74
C ALA A 241 -15.35 -0.73 8.16
N ALA A 242 -15.27 -0.62 6.83
CA ALA A 242 -14.98 0.65 6.16
C ALA A 242 -16.07 1.70 6.41
N ALA A 243 -17.36 1.31 6.34
CA ALA A 243 -18.48 2.18 6.65
C ALA A 243 -18.47 2.64 8.12
N ALA A 244 -18.20 1.70 9.04
CA ALA A 244 -18.04 1.99 10.47
C ALA A 244 -16.89 2.96 10.72
N CYS A 245 -15.76 2.82 10.02
CA CYS A 245 -14.62 3.73 10.08
C CYS A 245 -14.97 5.15 9.60
N VAL A 246 -15.76 5.31 8.51
CA VAL A 246 -16.22 6.62 8.05
C VAL A 246 -17.08 7.29 9.12
N LEU A 247 -18.06 6.55 9.66
CA LEU A 247 -18.93 7.07 10.72
C LEU A 247 -18.09 7.47 11.95
N TYR A 248 -17.16 6.62 12.35
CA TYR A 248 -16.29 6.88 13.49
C TYR A 248 -15.39 8.11 13.26
N ALA A 249 -14.80 8.27 12.06
CA ALA A 249 -14.01 9.46 11.71
C ALA A 249 -14.82 10.75 11.83
N LEU A 250 -16.03 10.74 11.27
CA LEU A 250 -16.92 11.90 11.32
C LEU A 250 -17.32 12.24 12.76
N LEU A 251 -17.73 11.25 13.55
CA LEU A 251 -18.06 11.46 14.96
C LEU A 251 -16.86 12.01 15.73
N LEU A 252 -15.68 11.44 15.51
CA LEU A 252 -14.48 11.83 16.24
C LEU A 252 -14.03 13.25 15.91
N GLU A 253 -13.86 13.56 14.62
CA GLU A 253 -13.25 14.82 14.20
C GLU A 253 -14.23 15.99 14.15
N VAL A 254 -15.51 15.74 13.83
CA VAL A 254 -16.52 16.81 13.72
C VAL A 254 -17.19 17.06 15.07
N VAL A 255 -17.56 15.99 15.82
CA VAL A 255 -18.38 16.12 17.02
C VAL A 255 -17.53 16.17 18.30
N VAL A 256 -16.58 15.23 18.46
CA VAL A 256 -15.79 15.08 19.69
C VAL A 256 -14.65 16.10 19.72
N PHE A 257 -13.79 16.10 18.69
CA PHE A 257 -12.63 16.99 18.64
C PHE A 257 -12.96 18.37 18.07
N ARG A 258 -14.03 18.47 17.29
CA ARG A 258 -14.44 19.71 16.61
C ARG A 258 -13.30 20.35 15.82
N SER A 259 -12.47 19.50 15.24
CA SER A 259 -11.26 19.90 14.50
C SER A 259 -11.55 20.18 13.03
N ILE A 260 -12.65 19.65 12.51
CA ILE A 260 -13.06 19.79 11.11
C ILE A 260 -14.50 20.29 11.06
N THR A 261 -14.74 21.27 10.18
CA THR A 261 -16.07 21.82 9.90
C THR A 261 -16.82 20.98 8.86
N VAL A 262 -18.14 21.09 8.82
CA VAL A 262 -18.97 20.42 7.80
C VAL A 262 -18.58 20.84 6.37
N GLY A 263 -18.15 22.10 6.19
CA GLY A 263 -17.63 22.58 4.91
C GLY A 263 -16.34 21.86 4.48
N GLU A 264 -15.44 21.60 5.43
CA GLU A 264 -14.20 20.85 5.16
C GLU A 264 -14.49 19.36 4.90
N VAL A 265 -15.47 18.76 5.58
CA VAL A 265 -15.96 17.41 5.28
C VAL A 265 -16.43 17.31 3.82
N TYR A 266 -17.20 18.30 3.36
CA TYR A 266 -17.66 18.35 1.96
C TYR A 266 -16.49 18.47 0.98
N GLN A 267 -15.48 19.31 1.27
CA GLN A 267 -14.28 19.42 0.44
C GLN A 267 -13.46 18.12 0.44
N THR A 268 -13.36 17.45 1.58
CA THR A 268 -12.73 16.13 1.70
C THR A 268 -13.48 15.08 0.87
N ALA A 269 -14.80 15.03 0.98
CA ALA A 269 -15.63 14.12 0.17
C ALA A 269 -15.44 14.35 -1.34
N LYS A 270 -15.36 15.62 -1.77
CA LYS A 270 -15.09 15.97 -3.17
C LYS A 270 -13.71 15.48 -3.62
N SER A 271 -12.68 15.68 -2.82
CA SER A 271 -11.30 15.20 -3.09
C SER A 271 -11.26 13.68 -3.18
N THR A 272 -11.85 12.98 -2.19
CA THR A 272 -11.96 11.52 -2.17
C THR A 272 -12.74 11.00 -3.38
N GLY A 273 -13.81 11.70 -3.79
CA GLY A 273 -14.58 11.35 -4.99
C GLY A 273 -13.76 11.37 -6.26
N LEU A 274 -12.87 12.34 -6.42
CA LEU A 274 -11.94 12.41 -7.56
C LEU A 274 -10.93 11.26 -7.55
N ILE A 275 -10.34 10.95 -6.40
CA ILE A 275 -9.40 9.82 -6.25
C ILE A 275 -10.13 8.51 -6.55
N THR A 276 -11.34 8.34 -6.01
CA THR A 276 -12.19 7.18 -6.25
C THR A 276 -12.48 6.99 -7.73
N ALA A 277 -12.84 8.05 -8.44
CA ALA A 277 -13.11 7.99 -9.87
C ALA A 277 -11.89 7.49 -10.65
N VAL A 278 -10.70 7.96 -10.32
CA VAL A 278 -9.44 7.51 -10.95
C VAL A 278 -9.20 6.02 -10.67
N VAL A 279 -9.35 5.59 -9.42
CA VAL A 279 -9.15 4.18 -9.04
C VAL A 279 -10.16 3.27 -9.77
N PHE A 280 -11.45 3.64 -9.80
CA PHE A 280 -12.47 2.81 -10.43
C PHE A 280 -12.34 2.75 -11.96
N ILE A 281 -11.91 3.83 -12.62
CA ILE A 281 -11.58 3.80 -14.05
C ILE A 281 -10.39 2.86 -14.31
N LEU A 282 -9.35 2.90 -13.46
CA LEU A 282 -8.21 1.99 -13.57
C LEU A 282 -8.62 0.54 -13.38
N VAL A 283 -9.45 0.25 -12.37
CA VAL A 283 -9.95 -1.11 -12.12
C VAL A 283 -10.79 -1.61 -13.30
N GLY A 284 -11.70 -0.79 -13.82
CA GLY A 284 -12.50 -1.15 -15.00
C GLY A 284 -11.65 -1.38 -16.24
N ALA A 285 -10.71 -0.47 -16.53
CA ALA A 285 -9.79 -0.61 -17.65
C ALA A 285 -8.90 -1.86 -17.49
N GLY A 286 -8.39 -2.09 -16.28
CA GLY A 286 -7.61 -3.27 -15.93
C GLY A 286 -8.40 -4.58 -16.12
N ALA A 287 -9.68 -4.61 -15.75
CA ALA A 287 -10.54 -5.77 -15.92
C ALA A 287 -10.73 -6.12 -17.41
N ALA A 288 -11.03 -5.13 -18.25
CA ALA A 288 -11.15 -5.36 -19.71
C ALA A 288 -9.82 -5.82 -20.31
N PHE A 289 -8.71 -5.20 -19.93
CA PHE A 289 -7.37 -5.60 -20.37
C PHE A 289 -7.03 -7.03 -19.92
N SER A 290 -7.27 -7.35 -18.64
CA SER A 290 -7.06 -8.68 -18.05
C SER A 290 -7.86 -9.74 -18.82
N TRP A 291 -9.12 -9.46 -19.15
CA TRP A 291 -9.95 -10.38 -19.93
C TRP A 291 -9.35 -10.65 -21.32
N VAL A 292 -8.89 -9.61 -22.02
CA VAL A 292 -8.26 -9.75 -23.35
C VAL A 292 -7.02 -10.62 -23.30
N ILE A 293 -6.09 -10.33 -22.39
CA ILE A 293 -4.82 -11.07 -22.29
C ILE A 293 -5.05 -12.53 -21.87
N SER A 294 -6.03 -12.78 -21.00
CA SER A 294 -6.40 -14.12 -20.55
C SER A 294 -7.05 -14.92 -21.69
N PHE A 295 -7.99 -14.32 -22.41
CA PHE A 295 -8.63 -14.96 -23.58
C PHE A 295 -7.64 -15.25 -24.70
N ALA A 296 -6.68 -14.36 -24.93
CA ALA A 296 -5.59 -14.54 -25.90
C ALA A 296 -4.50 -15.53 -25.43
N GLN A 297 -4.65 -16.12 -24.26
CA GLN A 297 -3.68 -17.04 -23.64
C GLN A 297 -2.25 -16.48 -23.55
N VAL A 298 -2.14 -15.15 -23.44
CA VAL A 298 -0.85 -14.46 -23.28
C VAL A 298 -0.10 -14.91 -22.04
N PRO A 299 -0.78 -15.10 -20.86
CA PRO A 299 -0.13 -15.64 -19.68
C PRO A 299 0.56 -16.98 -19.95
N GLN A 300 -0.15 -17.92 -20.56
CA GLN A 300 0.36 -19.27 -20.85
C GLN A 300 1.58 -19.24 -21.80
N ALA A 301 1.53 -18.34 -22.81
CA ALA A 301 2.65 -18.18 -23.72
C ALA A 301 3.90 -17.60 -23.06
N ILE A 302 3.74 -16.56 -22.20
CA ILE A 302 4.86 -15.94 -21.49
C ILE A 302 5.43 -16.91 -20.45
N LEU A 303 4.57 -17.55 -19.65
CA LEU A 303 4.98 -18.43 -18.58
C LEU A 303 5.61 -19.72 -19.10
N GLY A 304 5.10 -20.23 -20.23
CA GLY A 304 5.71 -21.38 -20.94
C GLY A 304 7.08 -21.05 -21.52
N ALA A 305 7.26 -19.83 -22.08
CA ALA A 305 8.55 -19.40 -22.61
C ALA A 305 9.63 -19.24 -21.54
N ILE A 306 9.23 -18.93 -20.29
CA ILE A 306 10.15 -18.79 -19.14
C ILE A 306 10.40 -20.16 -18.47
N GLY A 307 9.59 -21.20 -18.76
CA GLY A 307 9.65 -22.49 -18.08
C GLY A 307 9.27 -22.42 -16.60
N ILE A 308 8.44 -21.45 -16.20
CA ILE A 308 8.18 -21.12 -14.81
C ILE A 308 7.54 -22.28 -14.01
N THR A 309 6.73 -23.10 -14.68
CA THR A 309 6.08 -24.25 -14.05
C THR A 309 7.07 -25.36 -13.63
N GLU A 310 8.25 -25.38 -14.25
CA GLU A 310 9.32 -26.33 -13.93
C GLU A 310 10.18 -25.85 -12.74
N MET A 311 10.08 -24.58 -12.33
CA MET A 311 10.89 -23.99 -11.27
C MET A 311 10.44 -24.38 -9.84
N GLY A 312 9.30 -25.04 -9.70
CA GLY A 312 8.71 -25.35 -8.40
C GLY A 312 8.20 -24.11 -7.63
N PRO A 313 7.54 -24.30 -6.48
CA PRO A 313 6.86 -23.21 -5.73
C PRO A 313 7.76 -22.03 -5.37
N ILE A 314 8.97 -22.29 -4.88
CA ILE A 314 9.92 -21.25 -4.47
C ILE A 314 10.37 -20.42 -5.69
N GLY A 315 10.69 -21.07 -6.81
CA GLY A 315 11.10 -20.39 -8.03
C GLY A 315 10.00 -19.47 -8.58
N VAL A 316 8.76 -19.95 -8.55
CA VAL A 316 7.58 -19.16 -8.95
C VAL A 316 7.42 -17.92 -8.06
N LEU A 317 7.56 -18.05 -6.74
CA LEU A 317 7.50 -16.91 -5.82
C LEU A 317 8.59 -15.88 -6.09
N PHE A 318 9.81 -16.29 -6.44
CA PHE A 318 10.88 -15.37 -6.82
C PHE A 318 10.56 -14.63 -8.13
N VAL A 319 10.03 -15.31 -9.13
CA VAL A 319 9.65 -14.67 -10.40
C VAL A 319 8.51 -13.65 -10.18
N ILE A 320 7.48 -14.03 -9.43
CA ILE A 320 6.40 -13.11 -9.03
C ILE A 320 6.97 -11.91 -8.28
N SER A 321 7.80 -12.15 -7.27
CA SER A 321 8.46 -11.11 -6.48
C SER A 321 9.19 -10.09 -7.36
N ILE A 322 10.04 -10.56 -8.27
CA ILE A 322 10.82 -9.69 -9.17
C ILE A 322 9.90 -8.94 -10.14
N ALA A 323 8.91 -9.62 -10.70
CA ALA A 323 8.00 -9.00 -11.68
C ALA A 323 7.20 -7.84 -11.06
N PHE A 324 6.63 -8.03 -9.87
CA PHE A 324 5.87 -7.00 -9.18
C PHE A 324 6.75 -5.86 -8.67
N PHE A 325 7.94 -6.17 -8.14
CA PHE A 325 8.93 -5.18 -7.74
C PHE A 325 9.34 -4.28 -8.90
N VAL A 326 9.80 -4.90 -10.00
CA VAL A 326 10.24 -4.15 -11.20
C VAL A 326 9.08 -3.37 -11.81
N GLY A 327 7.90 -3.98 -11.92
CA GLY A 327 6.71 -3.29 -12.42
C GLY A 327 6.40 -2.02 -11.63
N CYS A 328 6.49 -2.09 -10.30
CA CYS A 328 6.13 -0.97 -9.44
C CYS A 328 7.24 0.11 -9.32
N MET A 329 8.45 -0.17 -9.76
CA MET A 329 9.47 0.88 -9.95
C MET A 329 9.09 1.90 -11.04
N PHE A 330 8.20 1.54 -11.96
CA PHE A 330 7.83 2.37 -13.13
C PHE A 330 6.37 2.79 -13.12
N VAL A 331 5.51 2.04 -12.44
CA VAL A 331 4.05 2.15 -12.52
C VAL A 331 3.45 2.12 -11.12
N ASP A 332 2.29 2.74 -10.96
CA ASP A 332 1.53 2.76 -9.70
C ASP A 332 1.17 1.33 -9.22
N PRO A 333 1.25 1.04 -7.90
CA PRO A 333 0.92 -0.25 -7.31
C PRO A 333 -0.41 -0.86 -7.74
N ILE A 334 -1.46 -0.03 -7.82
CA ILE A 334 -2.80 -0.49 -8.21
C ILE A 334 -2.78 -1.08 -9.62
N VAL A 335 -2.13 -0.38 -10.54
CA VAL A 335 -2.03 -0.80 -11.96
C VAL A 335 -1.21 -2.08 -12.09
N VAL A 336 -0.09 -2.17 -11.39
CA VAL A 336 0.76 -3.37 -11.40
C VAL A 336 -0.01 -4.59 -10.92
N ILE A 337 -0.78 -4.45 -9.84
CA ILE A 337 -1.65 -5.53 -9.33
C ILE A 337 -2.69 -5.92 -10.40
N LEU A 338 -3.41 -4.96 -10.98
CA LEU A 338 -4.46 -5.21 -11.97
C LEU A 338 -3.95 -5.90 -13.24
N VAL A 339 -2.71 -5.62 -13.65
CA VAL A 339 -2.12 -6.18 -14.87
C VAL A 339 -1.45 -7.51 -14.59
N LEU A 340 -0.63 -7.61 -13.55
CA LEU A 340 0.21 -8.79 -13.35
C LEU A 340 -0.50 -9.93 -12.60
N VAL A 341 -1.44 -9.65 -11.68
CA VAL A 341 -2.14 -10.72 -10.95
C VAL A 341 -2.83 -11.70 -11.90
N PRO A 342 -3.61 -11.28 -12.92
CA PRO A 342 -4.24 -12.21 -13.83
C PRO A 342 -3.24 -12.99 -14.70
N ILE A 343 -2.05 -12.44 -14.93
CA ILE A 343 -0.99 -13.14 -15.69
C ILE A 343 -0.43 -14.30 -14.87
N PHE A 344 -0.20 -14.10 -13.56
CA PHE A 344 0.40 -15.11 -12.71
C PHE A 344 -0.60 -16.07 -12.05
N ALA A 345 -1.89 -15.70 -11.95
CA ALA A 345 -2.91 -16.53 -11.30
C ALA A 345 -2.94 -17.99 -11.80
N PRO A 346 -2.90 -18.29 -13.11
CA PRO A 346 -2.90 -19.67 -13.59
C PRO A 346 -1.69 -20.50 -13.09
N VAL A 347 -0.53 -19.87 -12.89
CA VAL A 347 0.65 -20.55 -12.38
C VAL A 347 0.58 -20.75 -10.86
N VAL A 348 0.07 -19.75 -10.13
CA VAL A 348 -0.18 -19.87 -8.69
C VAL A 348 -1.05 -21.09 -8.40
N ASP A 349 -2.14 -21.25 -9.16
CA ASP A 349 -3.05 -22.38 -9.06
C ASP A 349 -2.39 -23.71 -9.48
N ALA A 350 -1.66 -23.73 -10.60
CA ALA A 350 -1.02 -24.92 -11.13
C ALA A 350 0.08 -25.50 -10.22
N VAL A 351 0.79 -24.62 -9.50
CA VAL A 351 1.87 -25.00 -8.59
C VAL A 351 1.34 -25.21 -7.15
N GLY A 352 0.07 -24.91 -6.89
CA GLY A 352 -0.58 -25.07 -5.60
C GLY A 352 -0.07 -24.11 -4.52
N LEU A 353 0.30 -22.88 -4.89
CA LEU A 353 0.70 -21.84 -3.93
C LEU A 353 -0.51 -21.30 -3.19
N ASP A 354 -0.33 -21.01 -1.90
CA ASP A 354 -1.35 -20.34 -1.09
C ASP A 354 -1.57 -18.89 -1.63
N PRO A 355 -2.79 -18.54 -2.12
CA PRO A 355 -3.05 -17.24 -2.71
C PRO A 355 -2.92 -16.09 -1.70
N VAL A 356 -3.10 -16.34 -0.40
CA VAL A 356 -2.89 -15.35 0.65
C VAL A 356 -1.40 -15.03 0.78
N LEU A 357 -0.53 -16.05 0.81
CA LEU A 357 0.93 -15.85 0.83
C LEU A 357 1.40 -15.05 -0.39
N VAL A 358 0.91 -15.42 -1.57
CA VAL A 358 1.22 -14.71 -2.82
C VAL A 358 0.78 -13.26 -2.72
N GLY A 359 -0.43 -12.99 -2.20
CA GLY A 359 -0.94 -11.64 -1.98
C GLY A 359 -0.10 -10.80 -1.02
N VAL A 360 0.38 -11.40 0.07
CA VAL A 360 1.30 -10.74 1.02
C VAL A 360 2.61 -10.35 0.33
N ILE A 361 3.21 -11.28 -0.42
CA ILE A 361 4.46 -11.04 -1.15
C ILE A 361 4.26 -9.95 -2.21
N ILE A 362 3.19 -10.02 -2.99
CA ILE A 362 2.85 -9.00 -3.99
C ILE A 362 2.69 -7.64 -3.33
N THR A 363 1.91 -7.55 -2.26
CA THR A 363 1.68 -6.29 -1.53
C THR A 363 2.99 -5.70 -1.02
N LEU A 364 3.89 -6.52 -0.49
CA LEU A 364 5.22 -6.06 -0.07
C LEU A 364 6.05 -5.60 -1.27
N GLN A 365 6.07 -6.34 -2.37
CA GLN A 365 6.88 -6.00 -3.54
C GLN A 365 6.43 -4.72 -4.24
N VAL A 366 5.10 -4.48 -4.34
CA VAL A 366 4.61 -3.23 -4.93
C VAL A 366 4.87 -2.04 -4.01
N ALA A 367 4.86 -2.24 -2.69
CA ALA A 367 5.27 -1.22 -1.73
C ALA A 367 6.76 -0.88 -1.90
N ILE A 368 7.65 -1.88 -1.91
CA ILE A 368 9.09 -1.66 -2.12
C ILE A 368 9.36 -0.96 -3.45
N GLY A 369 8.67 -1.38 -4.53
CA GLY A 369 8.82 -0.78 -5.85
C GLY A 369 8.43 0.70 -5.85
N SER A 370 7.38 1.08 -5.10
CA SER A 370 6.92 2.48 -5.00
C SER A 370 7.91 3.40 -4.26
N ALA A 371 8.77 2.85 -3.41
CA ALA A 371 9.85 3.56 -2.72
C ALA A 371 11.20 3.45 -3.42
N THR A 372 11.28 2.73 -4.54
CA THR A 372 12.55 2.41 -5.22
C THR A 372 12.76 3.27 -6.47
N PRO A 373 14.00 3.80 -6.70
CA PRO A 373 14.36 4.43 -7.97
C PRO A 373 14.14 3.47 -9.15
N PRO A 374 13.83 3.96 -10.40
CA PRO A 374 13.92 5.38 -10.80
C PRO A 374 12.60 6.18 -10.66
N PHE A 375 11.43 5.53 -10.66
CA PHE A 375 10.14 6.23 -10.77
C PHE A 375 9.16 5.90 -9.65
N GLY A 376 9.64 5.41 -8.51
CA GLY A 376 8.77 5.09 -7.38
C GLY A 376 7.85 6.26 -6.97
N CYS A 377 6.56 6.03 -6.92
CA CYS A 377 5.56 7.07 -6.69
C CYS A 377 5.70 7.77 -5.32
N ASP A 378 6.21 7.06 -4.29
CA ASP A 378 6.45 7.64 -2.97
C ASP A 378 7.64 8.59 -2.96
N ILE A 379 8.64 8.35 -3.82
CA ILE A 379 9.76 9.27 -4.05
C ILE A 379 9.24 10.59 -4.62
N PHE A 380 8.38 10.54 -5.63
CA PHE A 380 7.79 11.74 -6.24
C PHE A 380 6.85 12.46 -5.28
N THR A 381 6.10 11.73 -4.45
CA THR A 381 5.30 12.31 -3.38
C THR A 381 6.19 13.08 -2.40
N ALA A 382 7.30 12.49 -1.96
CA ALA A 382 8.26 13.15 -1.07
C ALA A 382 8.87 14.41 -1.72
N ILE A 383 9.22 14.36 -3.02
CA ILE A 383 9.72 15.52 -3.76
C ILE A 383 8.67 16.64 -3.79
N ALA A 384 7.42 16.31 -4.09
CA ALA A 384 6.32 17.26 -4.18
C ALA A 384 6.03 17.95 -2.84
N VAL A 385 6.03 17.17 -1.75
CA VAL A 385 5.71 17.66 -0.40
C VAL A 385 6.88 18.42 0.23
N PHE A 386 8.08 17.84 0.19
CA PHE A 386 9.24 18.37 0.90
C PHE A 386 10.08 19.35 0.08
N LYS A 387 9.78 19.50 -1.23
CA LYS A 387 10.49 20.39 -2.15
C LYS A 387 12.00 20.13 -2.16
N ARG A 388 12.40 18.86 -2.19
CA ARG A 388 13.80 18.44 -2.24
C ARG A 388 14.14 17.81 -3.59
N PRO A 389 15.38 17.94 -4.06
CA PRO A 389 15.81 17.33 -5.31
C PRO A 389 15.77 15.80 -5.20
N TYR A 390 15.49 15.14 -6.32
CA TYR A 390 15.39 13.71 -6.45
C TYR A 390 16.56 12.94 -5.81
N ILE A 391 17.80 13.37 -6.12
CA ILE A 391 19.02 12.72 -5.60
C ILE A 391 19.08 12.74 -4.06
N GLU A 392 18.59 13.80 -3.43
CA GLU A 392 18.57 13.89 -1.97
C GLU A 392 17.56 12.92 -1.35
N VAL A 393 16.42 12.73 -1.99
CA VAL A 393 15.37 11.79 -1.55
C VAL A 393 15.86 10.35 -1.64
N ILE A 394 16.51 9.98 -2.76
CA ILE A 394 16.94 8.59 -2.99
C ILE A 394 18.26 8.20 -2.31
N ARG A 395 19.10 9.18 -1.94
CA ARG A 395 20.47 8.91 -1.45
C ARG A 395 20.53 8.02 -0.22
N GLY A 396 19.53 8.11 0.63
CA GLY A 396 19.47 7.33 1.88
C GLY A 396 18.68 6.02 1.77
N THR A 397 18.00 5.73 0.66
CA THR A 397 17.08 4.59 0.52
C THR A 397 17.73 3.19 0.46
N PRO A 398 18.97 2.99 -0.06
CA PRO A 398 19.49 1.65 -0.27
C PRO A 398 19.47 0.72 0.96
N PRO A 399 19.86 1.16 2.18
CA PRO A 399 19.80 0.27 3.34
C PRO A 399 18.38 -0.17 3.70
N PHE A 400 17.37 0.71 3.53
CA PHE A 400 15.97 0.40 3.80
C PHE A 400 15.43 -0.59 2.78
N ILE A 401 15.72 -0.38 1.48
CA ILE A 401 15.35 -1.30 0.40
C ILE A 401 15.96 -2.68 0.64
N LEU A 402 17.22 -2.76 1.04
CA LEU A 402 17.86 -4.05 1.36
C LEU A 402 17.18 -4.79 2.51
N ILE A 403 16.75 -4.07 3.55
CA ILE A 403 15.98 -4.66 4.66
C ILE A 403 14.64 -5.19 4.14
N LEU A 404 13.91 -4.40 3.37
CA LEU A 404 12.62 -4.79 2.81
C LEU A 404 12.74 -6.00 1.88
N MET A 405 13.74 -6.02 0.99
CA MET A 405 14.04 -7.16 0.13
C MET A 405 14.43 -8.39 0.96
N GLY A 406 15.17 -8.21 2.04
CA GLY A 406 15.50 -9.29 2.99
C GLY A 406 14.24 -9.89 3.63
N VAL A 407 13.25 -9.07 3.99
CA VAL A 407 11.95 -9.54 4.49
C VAL A 407 11.18 -10.28 3.40
N ALA A 408 11.17 -9.76 2.16
CA ALA A 408 10.52 -10.44 1.04
C ALA A 408 11.11 -11.84 0.79
N VAL A 409 12.43 -11.96 0.81
CA VAL A 409 13.12 -13.27 0.72
C VAL A 409 12.79 -14.16 1.92
N ALA A 410 12.74 -13.59 3.13
CA ALA A 410 12.35 -14.35 4.32
C ALA A 410 10.93 -14.91 4.22
N LEU A 411 9.98 -14.17 3.64
CA LEU A 411 8.60 -14.65 3.42
C LEU A 411 8.54 -15.84 2.44
N ILE A 412 9.40 -15.85 1.43
CA ILE A 412 9.47 -16.95 0.46
C ILE A 412 9.95 -18.26 1.14
N PHE A 413 10.96 -18.16 2.01
CA PHE A 413 11.51 -19.33 2.70
C PHE A 413 10.77 -19.69 4.00
N PHE A 414 10.17 -18.72 4.66
CA PHE A 414 9.46 -18.86 5.94
C PHE A 414 8.04 -18.30 5.84
N PRO A 415 7.12 -18.97 5.11
CA PRO A 415 5.74 -18.51 4.91
C PRO A 415 4.97 -18.26 6.22
N GLN A 416 5.37 -18.94 7.30
CA GLN A 416 4.75 -18.81 8.61
C GLN A 416 4.83 -17.38 9.19
N ILE A 417 5.79 -16.56 8.75
CA ILE A 417 5.86 -15.14 9.15
C ILE A 417 4.55 -14.41 8.76
N ALA A 418 3.97 -14.77 7.61
CA ALA A 418 2.69 -14.23 7.14
C ALA A 418 1.51 -15.10 7.61
N LEU A 419 1.59 -16.42 7.43
CA LEU A 419 0.45 -17.30 7.56
C LEU A 419 0.09 -17.68 9.00
N PHE A 420 1.03 -17.58 9.96
CA PHE A 420 0.79 -17.98 11.35
C PHE A 420 -0.42 -17.28 11.98
N ALA A 421 -0.49 -15.95 11.82
CA ALA A 421 -1.59 -15.16 12.40
C ALA A 421 -2.94 -15.49 11.74
N ARG A 422 -2.95 -15.73 10.40
CA ARG A 422 -4.13 -16.18 9.67
C ARG A 422 -4.59 -17.55 10.16
N ASP A 423 -3.68 -18.52 10.22
CA ASP A 423 -3.98 -19.89 10.62
C ASP A 423 -4.51 -19.98 12.06
N LEU A 424 -4.08 -19.05 12.92
CA LEU A 424 -4.58 -18.97 14.29
C LEU A 424 -5.98 -18.35 14.36
N ALA A 425 -6.28 -17.36 13.50
CA ALA A 425 -7.54 -16.61 13.57
C ALA A 425 -8.70 -17.29 12.85
N PHE A 426 -8.43 -18.11 11.83
CA PHE A 426 -9.46 -18.73 11.00
C PHE A 426 -9.52 -20.28 11.19
N ARG A 427 -8.92 -20.76 12.27
CA ARG A 427 -9.15 -22.14 12.76
C ARG A 427 -10.41 -22.19 13.60
#